data_49735806c4b60b898e8e24de3583f18c
#
_entry.id   49735806c4b60b898e8e24de3583f18c
#
_cell.length_a   1.000
_cell.length_b   1.000
_cell.length_c   1.000
_cell.angle_alpha   90.00
_cell.angle_beta   90.00
_cell.angle_gamma   90.00
#
_symmetry.space_group_name_H-M   'P 1'
#
loop_
_entity.id
_entity.type
_entity.pdbx_description
1 polymer ?
#
loop_
_entity_poly.entity_id
_entity_poly.type
_entity_poly.pdbx_seq_one_letter_code
_entity_poly.pdbx_strand_id
1 'polypeptide(L)'
;MTKKSLRPETLAIRGFKEQTEYNEHNQALFLTSSFTYSDSASAEALFLGKTAGYTYTRTANPTVSTFAKRMALLEEAEAAQATATGMAAIQVCLLYTSPSPRDLS
;
A
#
# COMPACT_ATOMS: atom_id res chain seq x y z
N MET A 1 18.82 -5.28 12.29
CA MET A 1 19.05 -6.13 11.11
C MET A 1 18.61 -5.38 9.86
N THR A 2 19.46 -5.29 8.88
CA THR A 2 19.11 -4.63 7.62
C THR A 2 18.29 -5.56 6.73
N LYS A 3 17.48 -4.98 5.84
CA LYS A 3 16.66 -5.76 4.92
C LYS A 3 17.50 -6.66 4.01
N LYS A 4 18.74 -6.27 3.72
CA LYS A 4 19.64 -7.03 2.87
C LYS A 4 20.08 -8.37 3.50
N SER A 5 19.96 -8.51 4.82
CA SER A 5 20.35 -9.74 5.50
C SER A 5 19.23 -10.78 5.56
N LEU A 6 18.02 -10.43 5.09
CA LEU A 6 16.87 -11.33 5.11
C LEU A 6 16.70 -12.02 3.76
N ARG A 7 16.43 -13.31 3.82
CA ARG A 7 16.17 -14.12 2.64
C ARG A 7 14.74 -13.83 2.14
N PRO A 8 14.46 -14.08 0.84
CA PRO A 8 13.11 -13.83 0.30
C PRO A 8 11.99 -14.53 1.07
N GLU A 9 12.22 -15.74 1.55
CA GLU A 9 11.22 -16.48 2.32
C GLU A 9 10.87 -15.74 3.61
N THR A 10 11.86 -15.18 4.27
CA THR A 10 11.66 -14.40 5.50
C THR A 10 10.99 -13.06 5.18
N LEU A 11 11.41 -12.40 4.09
CA LEU A 11 10.80 -11.14 3.68
C LEU A 11 9.32 -11.31 3.36
N ALA A 12 8.92 -12.43 2.77
CA ALA A 12 7.54 -12.69 2.43
C ALA A 12 6.63 -12.73 3.67
N ILE A 13 7.18 -13.11 4.81
CA ILE A 13 6.42 -13.23 6.06
C ILE A 13 6.65 -12.03 6.98
N ARG A 14 7.88 -11.52 7.05
CA ARG A 14 8.29 -10.52 8.04
C ARG A 14 8.78 -9.21 7.46
N GLY A 15 8.81 -9.07 6.13
CA GLY A 15 9.46 -7.94 5.49
C GLY A 15 8.92 -6.58 5.88
N PHE A 16 7.62 -6.46 5.99
CA PHE A 16 6.95 -5.25 6.41
C PHE A 16 5.69 -5.61 7.18
N LYS A 17 5.45 -4.92 8.28
CA LYS A 17 4.24 -5.11 9.09
C LYS A 17 3.93 -3.82 9.82
N GLU A 18 2.68 -3.37 9.71
CA GLU A 18 2.17 -2.27 10.53
C GLU A 18 1.56 -2.88 11.78
N GLN A 19 2.24 -2.69 12.91
CA GLN A 19 1.79 -3.22 14.17
C GLN A 19 0.88 -2.21 14.87
N THR A 20 -0.18 -2.70 15.50
CA THR A 20 -1.08 -1.84 16.27
C THR A 20 -0.60 -1.75 17.73
N GLU A 21 -1.36 -1.05 18.56
CA GLU A 21 -1.07 -0.92 19.98
C GLU A 21 -1.04 -2.27 20.71
N TYR A 22 -1.63 -3.31 20.10
CA TYR A 22 -1.69 -4.64 20.71
C TYR A 22 -0.47 -5.49 20.44
N ASN A 23 0.47 -5.00 19.64
CA ASN A 23 1.74 -5.69 19.33
C ASN A 23 1.52 -7.10 18.79
N GLU A 24 0.53 -7.28 17.96
CA GLU A 24 0.19 -8.57 17.37
C GLU A 24 1.35 -9.14 16.55
N HIS A 25 1.45 -10.46 16.53
CA HIS A 25 2.53 -11.14 15.85
C HIS A 25 2.37 -11.08 14.32
N ASN A 26 1.18 -11.36 13.84
CA ASN A 26 0.87 -11.31 12.41
C ASN A 26 0.21 -9.97 12.05
N GLN A 27 0.23 -9.63 10.78
CA GLN A 27 -0.43 -8.42 10.30
C GLN A 27 -1.93 -8.50 10.58
N ALA A 28 -2.47 -7.49 11.23
CA ALA A 28 -3.90 -7.40 11.49
C ALA A 28 -4.65 -7.10 10.19
N LEU A 29 -5.87 -7.63 10.07
CA LEU A 29 -6.74 -7.37 8.94
C LEU A 29 -7.70 -6.24 9.26
N PHE A 30 -7.69 -5.20 8.46
CA PHE A 30 -8.54 -4.03 8.67
C PHE A 30 -9.74 -4.09 7.74
N LEU A 31 -10.77 -4.79 8.19
CA LEU A 31 -11.99 -5.04 7.41
C LEU A 31 -12.98 -3.92 7.62
N THR A 32 -12.64 -2.73 7.15
CA THR A 32 -13.49 -1.56 7.30
C THR A 32 -13.49 -0.75 6.01
N SER A 33 -14.60 -0.06 5.75
CA SER A 33 -14.71 0.80 4.57
C SER A 33 -14.10 2.17 4.79
N SER A 34 -14.17 2.70 6.03
CA SER A 34 -13.73 4.05 6.31
C SER A 34 -13.08 4.14 7.68
N PHE A 35 -12.46 5.28 7.94
CA PHE A 35 -11.74 5.53 9.18
C PHE A 35 -12.26 6.82 9.79
N THR A 36 -12.29 6.89 11.12
CA THR A 36 -12.80 8.06 11.82
C THR A 36 -11.72 9.10 12.04
N TYR A 37 -12.14 10.30 12.36
CA TYR A 37 -11.26 11.42 12.67
C TYR A 37 -11.60 11.95 14.05
N SER A 38 -10.60 12.52 14.72
CA SER A 38 -10.82 13.10 16.05
C SER A 38 -11.63 14.40 15.98
N ASP A 39 -11.44 15.18 14.91
CA ASP A 39 -12.15 16.45 14.68
C ASP A 39 -12.07 16.86 13.22
N SER A 40 -12.74 17.97 12.88
CA SER A 40 -12.75 18.47 11.51
C SER A 40 -11.37 18.92 11.03
N ALA A 41 -10.56 19.48 11.90
CA ALA A 41 -9.23 19.94 11.54
C ALA A 41 -8.33 18.76 11.18
N SER A 42 -8.43 17.64 11.90
CA SER A 42 -7.70 16.43 11.60
C SER A 42 -8.10 15.85 10.25
N ALA A 43 -9.41 15.85 9.95
CA ALA A 43 -9.92 15.38 8.67
C ALA A 43 -9.39 16.24 7.53
N GLU A 44 -9.44 17.55 7.68
CA GLU A 44 -8.93 18.48 6.68
C GLU A 44 -7.44 18.26 6.41
N ALA A 45 -6.65 18.08 7.46
CA ALA A 45 -5.22 17.84 7.32
C ALA A 45 -4.94 16.56 6.53
N LEU A 46 -5.72 15.49 6.76
CA LEU A 46 -5.59 14.24 6.00
C LEU A 46 -5.91 14.43 4.53
N PHE A 47 -7.03 15.11 4.22
CA PHE A 47 -7.44 15.33 2.84
C PHE A 47 -6.49 16.25 2.08
N LEU A 48 -5.84 17.18 2.77
CA LEU A 48 -4.86 18.07 2.15
C LEU A 48 -3.46 17.46 2.08
N GLY A 49 -3.29 16.26 2.60
CA GLY A 49 -1.99 15.59 2.59
C GLY A 49 -0.98 16.13 3.58
N LYS A 50 -1.43 16.94 4.55
CA LYS A 50 -0.52 17.52 5.55
C LYS A 50 -0.14 16.52 6.64
N THR A 51 -0.99 15.50 6.88
CA THR A 51 -0.70 14.43 7.83
C THR A 51 -0.90 13.10 7.14
N ALA A 52 -0.17 12.07 7.61
CA ALA A 52 -0.33 10.71 7.11
C ALA A 52 -1.49 10.04 7.83
N GLY A 53 -2.23 9.19 7.13
CA GLY A 53 -3.33 8.44 7.69
C GLY A 53 -4.23 7.87 6.62
N TYR A 54 -5.30 7.23 7.07
CA TYR A 54 -6.24 6.56 6.18
C TYR A 54 -7.61 7.21 6.31
N THR A 55 -8.29 7.38 5.19
CA THR A 55 -9.62 7.97 5.16
C THR A 55 -10.67 6.97 4.70
N TYR A 56 -10.40 6.25 3.62
CA TYR A 56 -11.35 5.33 3.03
C TYR A 56 -10.60 4.21 2.32
N THR A 57 -11.10 2.99 2.44
CA THR A 57 -10.42 1.80 1.95
C THR A 57 -10.17 1.82 0.44
N ARG A 58 -11.04 2.43 -0.35
CA ARG A 58 -10.82 2.53 -1.79
C ARG A 58 -9.52 3.26 -2.12
N THR A 59 -9.16 4.28 -1.35
CA THR A 59 -7.92 5.03 -1.56
C THR A 59 -6.73 4.36 -0.89
N ALA A 60 -6.89 3.89 0.32
CA ALA A 60 -5.82 3.20 1.04
C ALA A 60 -6.36 2.47 2.26
N ASN A 61 -5.72 1.37 2.60
CA ASN A 61 -6.06 0.55 3.77
C ASN A 61 -4.78 -0.09 4.28
N PRO A 62 -4.56 -0.16 5.61
CA PRO A 62 -3.32 -0.75 6.13
C PRO A 62 -3.03 -2.16 5.64
N THR A 63 -4.06 -3.00 5.47
CA THR A 63 -3.88 -4.37 4.97
C THR A 63 -3.33 -4.36 3.55
N VAL A 64 -3.92 -3.57 2.67
CA VAL A 64 -3.48 -3.45 1.28
C VAL A 64 -2.10 -2.81 1.20
N SER A 65 -1.86 -1.77 2.01
CA SER A 65 -0.56 -1.10 2.06
C SER A 65 0.55 -2.06 2.49
N THR A 66 0.28 -2.92 3.47
CA THR A 66 1.25 -3.91 3.92
C THR A 66 1.59 -4.90 2.81
N PHE A 67 0.57 -5.37 2.09
CA PHE A 67 0.79 -6.26 0.95
C PHE A 67 1.68 -5.58 -0.11
N ALA A 68 1.34 -4.36 -0.49
CA ALA A 68 2.08 -3.63 -1.51
C ALA A 68 3.55 -3.40 -1.10
N LYS A 69 3.77 -2.98 0.14
CA LYS A 69 5.12 -2.73 0.63
C LYS A 69 5.94 -4.01 0.73
N ARG A 70 5.32 -5.12 1.11
CA ARG A 70 6.01 -6.41 1.17
C ARG A 70 6.37 -6.90 -0.23
N MET A 71 5.48 -6.73 -1.20
CA MET A 71 5.79 -7.07 -2.59
C MET A 71 6.93 -6.22 -3.14
N ALA A 72 6.94 -4.92 -2.82
CA ALA A 72 8.05 -4.05 -3.23
C ALA A 72 9.39 -4.55 -2.67
N LEU A 73 9.40 -4.99 -1.41
CA LEU A 73 10.61 -5.55 -0.82
C LEU A 73 11.06 -6.83 -1.52
N LEU A 74 10.13 -7.71 -1.85
CA LEU A 74 10.45 -8.97 -2.53
C LEU A 74 11.00 -8.76 -3.94
N GLU A 75 10.47 -7.77 -4.65
CA GLU A 75 10.89 -7.46 -6.01
C GLU A 75 12.05 -6.45 -6.06
N GLU A 76 12.54 -6.02 -4.91
CA GLU A 76 13.57 -4.99 -4.80
C GLU A 76 13.18 -3.73 -5.57
N ALA A 77 11.90 -3.38 -5.50
CA ALA A 77 11.32 -2.23 -6.19
C ALA A 77 11.16 -1.05 -5.24
N GLU A 78 11.11 0.14 -5.82
CA GLU A 78 10.91 1.37 -5.06
C GLU A 78 9.52 1.41 -4.44
N ALA A 79 8.51 0.93 -5.17
CA ALA A 79 7.13 0.92 -4.71
C ALA A 79 6.34 -0.15 -5.46
N ALA A 80 5.16 -0.46 -4.95
CA ALA A 80 4.24 -1.39 -5.59
C ALA A 80 2.82 -0.87 -5.42
N GLN A 81 1.97 -1.19 -6.37
CA GLN A 81 0.56 -0.83 -6.34
C GLN A 81 -0.27 -2.08 -6.46
N ALA A 82 -1.13 -2.32 -5.47
CA ALA A 82 -2.04 -3.46 -5.49
C ALA A 82 -3.26 -3.15 -6.37
N THR A 83 -3.72 -4.15 -7.09
CA THR A 83 -4.93 -4.05 -7.91
C THR A 83 -5.84 -5.23 -7.62
N ALA A 84 -7.10 -5.14 -8.04
CA ALA A 84 -8.07 -6.19 -7.76
C ALA A 84 -7.85 -7.45 -8.60
N THR A 85 -7.22 -7.35 -9.76
CA THR A 85 -6.97 -8.46 -10.66
C THR A 85 -5.62 -8.32 -11.34
N GLY A 86 -5.09 -9.43 -11.85
CA GLY A 86 -3.86 -9.39 -12.64
C GLY A 86 -4.02 -8.58 -13.93
N MET A 87 -5.17 -8.65 -14.56
CA MET A 87 -5.41 -7.86 -15.78
C MET A 87 -5.41 -6.36 -15.49
N ALA A 88 -5.95 -5.94 -14.33
CA ALA A 88 -5.88 -4.54 -13.93
C ALA A 88 -4.44 -4.10 -13.73
N ALA A 89 -3.59 -4.96 -13.16
CA ALA A 89 -2.17 -4.67 -13.00
C ALA A 89 -1.48 -4.46 -14.34
N ILE A 90 -1.77 -5.33 -15.31
CA ILE A 90 -1.22 -5.20 -16.65
C ILE A 90 -1.69 -3.91 -17.30
N GLN A 91 -2.97 -3.59 -17.17
CA GLN A 91 -3.53 -2.37 -17.76
C GLN A 91 -2.88 -1.11 -17.20
N VAL A 92 -2.71 -1.04 -15.88
CA VAL A 92 -2.06 0.10 -15.24
C VAL A 92 -0.62 0.23 -15.76
N CYS A 93 0.11 -0.87 -15.85
CA CYS A 93 1.48 -0.87 -16.36
C CYS A 93 1.54 -0.33 -17.79
N LEU A 94 0.65 -0.80 -18.66
CA LEU A 94 0.62 -0.37 -20.06
C LEU A 94 0.27 1.11 -20.20
N LEU A 95 -0.67 1.60 -19.38
CA LEU A 95 -1.08 2.99 -19.43
C LEU A 95 0.05 3.95 -19.05
N TYR A 96 0.91 3.55 -18.13
CA TYR A 96 1.97 4.43 -17.62
C TYR A 96 3.32 4.21 -18.30
N THR A 97 3.53 3.07 -18.97
CA THR A 97 4.83 2.78 -19.58
C THR A 97 4.80 2.78 -21.10
N SER A 98 3.62 2.59 -21.71
CA SER A 98 3.49 2.55 -23.16
C SER A 98 2.67 3.75 -23.65
N PRO A 99 3.10 4.42 -24.74
CA PRO A 99 2.27 5.50 -25.30
C PRO A 99 1.00 4.92 -25.89
N SER A 100 -0.12 5.59 -25.65
CA SER A 100 -1.40 5.21 -26.26
C SER A 100 -1.47 5.78 -27.66
N PRO A 101 -2.37 5.23 -28.53
CA PRO A 101 -2.56 5.81 -29.85
C PRO A 101 -2.95 7.30 -29.80
N ARG A 102 -3.63 7.72 -28.75
CA ARG A 102 -4.00 9.12 -28.56
C ARG A 102 -2.77 9.99 -28.34
N ASP A 103 -1.78 9.48 -27.61
CA ASP A 103 -0.57 10.24 -27.31
C ASP A 103 0.33 10.35 -28.54
N LEU A 104 0.18 9.45 -29.50
CA LEU A 104 0.99 9.42 -30.71
C LEU A 104 0.45 10.33 -31.81
N SER A 105 -0.76 10.85 -31.67
CA SER A 105 -1.37 11.70 -32.69
C SER A 105 -1.06 13.22 -32.50
#